data_395da880d485283728edc4d1d001e671
#
_entry.id   395da880d485283728edc4d1d001e671
#
_cell.length_a   1.000
_cell.length_b   1.000
_cell.length_c   1.000
_cell.angle_alpha   90.00
_cell.angle_beta   90.00
_cell.angle_gamma   90.00
#
_symmetry.space_group_name_H-M   'P 1'
#
loop_
_entity.id
_entity.type
_entity.pdbx_description
1 polymer ?
#
loop_
_entity_poly.entity_id
_entity_poly.type
_entity_poly.pdbx_seq_one_letter_code
_entity_poly.pdbx_strand_id
1 'polypeptide(L)'
;MATARGVPAHVAERALRFFQLALDGGTATATGSQPKNFVLGRKSDYTVASCLYVACRMAKTTHMLIDFADVIQVNVFVLGRSYLRLLRVLNLQMPLIDPSFYISRFAALLEFGDETQRVVTDATRLVTRFKTDWMVEGRRPAGICGACLLLAARMNHFRRSVTEIVQVVKIADVTLRKRLEEFKSTPSGQLTIEDFRSVWLEEESNPPAFARARAPKAKGGARAHMVAEGGDTRDPPQPPPQPQPPTSIINGRTYKASRT
;
A
#
# COMPACT_ATOMS: atom_id res chain seq x y z
N MET A 1 -20.81 -13.45 10.59
CA MET A 1 -19.73 -12.58 10.04
C MET A 1 -20.29 -11.58 9.02
N ALA A 2 -20.98 -11.99 7.97
CA ALA A 2 -21.57 -11.08 6.98
C ALA A 2 -22.54 -10.08 7.62
N THR A 3 -23.50 -10.55 8.40
CA THR A 3 -24.47 -9.75 9.17
C THR A 3 -23.81 -8.79 10.15
N ALA A 4 -22.78 -9.21 10.85
CA ALA A 4 -22.04 -8.36 11.81
C ALA A 4 -21.33 -7.17 11.16
N ARG A 5 -21.13 -7.19 9.85
CA ARG A 5 -20.49 -6.11 9.08
C ARG A 5 -21.40 -5.45 8.05
N GLY A 6 -22.69 -5.78 8.03
CA GLY A 6 -23.65 -5.21 7.08
C GLY A 6 -23.32 -5.53 5.61
N VAL A 7 -22.74 -6.70 5.36
CA VAL A 7 -22.44 -7.13 3.99
C VAL A 7 -23.76 -7.51 3.31
N PRO A 8 -24.05 -7.00 2.08
CA PRO A 8 -25.26 -7.32 1.35
C PRO A 8 -25.42 -8.83 1.09
N ALA A 9 -26.67 -9.33 1.10
CA ALA A 9 -26.98 -10.76 0.96
C ALA A 9 -26.37 -11.37 -0.32
N HIS A 10 -26.49 -10.70 -1.46
CA HIS A 10 -25.93 -11.16 -2.74
C HIS A 10 -24.39 -11.32 -2.72
N VAL A 11 -23.69 -10.50 -1.92
CA VAL A 11 -22.23 -10.62 -1.73
C VAL A 11 -21.92 -11.82 -0.83
N ALA A 12 -22.74 -12.06 0.20
CA ALA A 12 -22.60 -13.23 1.07
C ALA A 12 -22.84 -14.54 0.29
N GLU A 13 -23.84 -14.60 -0.59
CA GLU A 13 -24.09 -15.74 -1.47
C GLU A 13 -22.92 -16.01 -2.41
N ARG A 14 -22.34 -14.96 -2.99
CA ARG A 14 -21.14 -15.08 -3.82
C ARG A 14 -19.96 -15.61 -2.99
N ALA A 15 -19.81 -15.20 -1.75
CA ALA A 15 -18.78 -15.71 -0.86
C ALA A 15 -18.96 -17.21 -0.56
N LEU A 16 -20.22 -17.68 -0.42
CA LEU A 16 -20.52 -19.11 -0.27
C LEU A 16 -20.09 -19.91 -1.49
N ARG A 17 -20.33 -19.40 -2.70
CA ARG A 17 -19.85 -20.05 -3.95
C ARG A 17 -18.33 -20.16 -3.98
N PHE A 18 -17.58 -19.11 -3.58
CA PHE A 18 -16.14 -19.19 -3.46
C PHE A 18 -15.67 -20.20 -2.41
N PHE A 19 -16.43 -20.32 -1.33
CA PHE A 19 -16.13 -21.32 -0.30
C PHE A 19 -16.36 -22.74 -0.81
N GLN A 20 -17.44 -22.99 -1.55
CA GLN A 20 -17.70 -24.28 -2.21
C GLN A 20 -16.57 -24.63 -3.21
N LEU A 21 -16.17 -23.70 -4.07
CA LEU A 21 -15.02 -23.89 -4.97
C LEU A 21 -13.71 -24.17 -4.23
N ALA A 22 -13.52 -23.58 -3.06
CA ALA A 22 -12.35 -23.83 -2.22
C ALA A 22 -12.39 -25.24 -1.57
N LEU A 23 -13.59 -25.78 -1.28
CA LEU A 23 -13.79 -27.15 -0.83
C LEU A 23 -13.49 -28.17 -1.94
N ASP A 24 -13.95 -27.90 -3.15
CA ASP A 24 -13.76 -28.74 -4.32
C ASP A 24 -12.30 -28.74 -4.83
N GLY A 25 -11.44 -27.92 -4.24
CA GLY A 25 -10.01 -27.86 -4.58
C GLY A 25 -9.62 -26.81 -5.64
N GLY A 26 -10.55 -25.95 -6.05
CA GLY A 26 -10.32 -24.92 -7.05
C GLY A 26 -10.18 -25.48 -8.49
N THR A 27 -9.84 -24.60 -9.42
CA THR A 27 -9.55 -24.99 -10.79
C THR A 27 -8.29 -25.83 -10.85
N ALA A 28 -8.33 -26.94 -11.59
CA ALA A 28 -7.17 -27.81 -11.80
C ALA A 28 -5.94 -26.97 -12.18
N THR A 29 -4.87 -27.09 -11.40
CA THR A 29 -3.61 -26.40 -11.72
C THR A 29 -3.06 -27.01 -13.01
N ALA A 30 -2.45 -26.18 -13.87
CA ALA A 30 -1.83 -26.59 -15.15
C ALA A 30 -0.78 -27.73 -15.02
N THR A 31 -0.43 -28.11 -13.81
CA THR A 31 0.53 -29.17 -13.45
C THR A 31 -0.10 -30.55 -13.24
N GLY A 32 -1.40 -30.76 -13.55
CA GLY A 32 -2.03 -32.09 -13.47
C GLY A 32 -2.18 -32.67 -12.05
N SER A 33 -1.89 -31.91 -11.00
CA SER A 33 -2.09 -32.33 -9.62
C SER A 33 -3.58 -32.33 -9.28
N GLN A 34 -4.05 -33.42 -8.65
CA GLN A 34 -5.43 -33.52 -8.14
C GLN A 34 -5.83 -32.27 -7.34
N PRO A 35 -7.03 -31.73 -7.58
CA PRO A 35 -7.53 -30.58 -6.82
C PRO A 35 -7.55 -30.93 -5.33
N LYS A 36 -6.74 -30.23 -4.54
CA LYS A 36 -6.67 -30.45 -3.08
C LYS A 36 -7.65 -29.51 -2.40
N ASN A 37 -8.52 -30.09 -1.57
CA ASN A 37 -9.42 -29.29 -0.72
C ASN A 37 -8.62 -28.21 0.05
N PHE A 38 -8.88 -26.94 -0.26
CA PHE A 38 -8.15 -25.82 0.33
C PHE A 38 -8.45 -25.66 1.82
N VAL A 39 -9.61 -26.11 2.27
CA VAL A 39 -10.07 -25.95 3.66
C VAL A 39 -9.40 -26.95 4.58
N LEU A 40 -9.00 -28.12 4.07
CA LEU A 40 -8.41 -29.20 4.85
C LEU A 40 -7.11 -28.74 5.54
N GLY A 41 -7.03 -28.95 6.85
CA GLY A 41 -5.88 -28.56 7.68
C GLY A 41 -5.76 -27.05 7.98
N ARG A 42 -6.79 -26.25 7.66
CA ARG A 42 -6.84 -24.82 7.96
C ARG A 42 -8.02 -24.49 8.87
N LYS A 43 -7.88 -23.37 9.61
CA LYS A 43 -9.03 -22.85 10.37
C LYS A 43 -10.09 -22.35 9.40
N SER A 44 -11.31 -22.90 9.50
CA SER A 44 -12.45 -22.56 8.65
C SER A 44 -12.77 -21.06 8.66
N ASP A 45 -12.65 -20.42 9.83
CA ASP A 45 -12.89 -18.99 9.98
C ASP A 45 -12.03 -18.13 9.07
N TYR A 46 -10.75 -18.50 8.88
CA TYR A 46 -9.85 -17.76 7.98
C TYR A 46 -10.25 -17.93 6.52
N THR A 47 -10.70 -19.13 6.16
CA THR A 47 -11.17 -19.40 4.78
C THR A 47 -12.46 -18.66 4.51
N VAL A 48 -13.44 -18.72 5.43
CA VAL A 48 -14.72 -18.00 5.30
C VAL A 48 -14.49 -16.49 5.21
N ALA A 49 -13.68 -15.93 6.11
CA ALA A 49 -13.35 -14.49 6.07
C ALA A 49 -12.63 -14.08 4.77
N SER A 50 -11.73 -14.94 4.27
CA SER A 50 -11.05 -14.71 2.99
C SER A 50 -12.02 -14.74 1.82
N CYS A 51 -12.94 -15.72 1.75
CA CYS A 51 -13.97 -15.80 0.70
C CYS A 51 -14.90 -14.58 0.73
N LEU A 52 -15.31 -14.16 1.94
CA LEU A 52 -16.17 -13.00 2.11
C LEU A 52 -15.47 -11.71 1.65
N TYR A 53 -14.19 -11.56 2.00
CA TYR A 53 -13.41 -10.42 1.54
C TYR A 53 -13.19 -10.40 0.02
N VAL A 54 -12.95 -11.58 -0.62
CA VAL A 54 -12.89 -11.70 -2.09
C VAL A 54 -14.19 -11.21 -2.72
N ALA A 55 -15.35 -11.69 -2.23
CA ALA A 55 -16.66 -11.29 -2.74
C ALA A 55 -16.90 -9.78 -2.56
N CYS A 56 -16.53 -9.22 -1.41
CA CYS A 56 -16.62 -7.79 -1.13
C CYS A 56 -15.75 -6.97 -2.09
N ARG A 57 -14.53 -7.40 -2.38
CA ARG A 57 -13.66 -6.71 -3.33
C ARG A 57 -14.19 -6.75 -4.76
N MET A 58 -14.72 -7.88 -5.20
CA MET A 58 -15.34 -8.01 -6.53
C MET A 58 -16.61 -7.14 -6.66
N ALA A 59 -17.38 -7.02 -5.58
CA ALA A 59 -18.55 -6.16 -5.51
C ALA A 59 -18.21 -4.67 -5.27
N LYS A 60 -16.92 -4.30 -5.20
CA LYS A 60 -16.43 -2.93 -4.92
C LYS A 60 -17.04 -2.30 -3.67
N THR A 61 -17.25 -3.10 -2.62
CA THR A 61 -17.79 -2.61 -1.34
C THR A 61 -16.70 -1.90 -0.53
N THR A 62 -17.11 -1.10 0.45
CA THR A 62 -16.20 -0.30 1.31
C THR A 62 -15.53 -1.10 2.42
N HIS A 63 -15.67 -2.44 2.44
CA HIS A 63 -15.11 -3.29 3.48
C HIS A 63 -13.62 -3.57 3.28
N MET A 64 -12.86 -3.48 4.36
CA MET A 64 -11.43 -3.75 4.39
C MET A 64 -11.14 -5.12 5.03
N LEU A 65 -9.97 -5.70 4.72
CA LEU A 65 -9.56 -6.97 5.32
C LEU A 65 -9.43 -6.88 6.85
N ILE A 66 -9.04 -5.72 7.36
CA ILE A 66 -8.92 -5.48 8.80
C ILE A 66 -10.27 -5.58 9.52
N ASP A 67 -11.36 -5.21 8.86
CA ASP A 67 -12.71 -5.29 9.44
C ASP A 67 -13.12 -6.74 9.73
N PHE A 68 -12.73 -7.66 8.86
CA PHE A 68 -12.97 -9.11 9.07
C PHE A 68 -12.02 -9.69 10.09
N ALA A 69 -10.76 -9.24 10.10
CA ALA A 69 -9.77 -9.64 11.09
C ALA A 69 -10.22 -9.25 12.51
N ASP A 70 -10.82 -8.07 12.68
CA ASP A 70 -11.36 -7.63 13.98
C ASP A 70 -12.55 -8.48 14.45
N VAL A 71 -13.41 -8.96 13.54
CA VAL A 71 -14.55 -9.83 13.91
C VAL A 71 -14.08 -11.17 14.44
N ILE A 72 -13.08 -11.75 13.82
CA ILE A 72 -12.55 -13.08 14.22
C ILE A 72 -11.40 -12.97 15.23
N GLN A 73 -11.06 -11.77 15.68
CA GLN A 73 -9.99 -11.48 16.64
C GLN A 73 -8.63 -12.11 16.25
N VAL A 74 -8.26 -11.93 14.98
CA VAL A 74 -7.04 -12.50 14.40
C VAL A 74 -6.17 -11.41 13.80
N ASN A 75 -4.87 -11.65 13.81
CA ASN A 75 -3.92 -10.75 13.17
C ASN A 75 -4.19 -10.65 11.65
N VAL A 76 -4.38 -9.42 11.15
CA VAL A 76 -4.69 -9.13 9.74
C VAL A 76 -3.65 -9.71 8.76
N PHE A 77 -2.38 -9.83 9.17
CA PHE A 77 -1.34 -10.42 8.32
C PHE A 77 -1.51 -11.93 8.13
N VAL A 78 -2.03 -12.63 9.15
CA VAL A 78 -2.35 -14.06 9.05
C VAL A 78 -3.52 -14.25 8.09
N LEU A 79 -4.57 -13.47 8.25
CA LEU A 79 -5.72 -13.48 7.36
C LEU A 79 -5.32 -13.10 5.92
N GLY A 80 -4.45 -12.10 5.75
CA GLY A 80 -3.91 -11.70 4.45
C GLY A 80 -3.14 -12.81 3.73
N ARG A 81 -2.36 -13.61 4.47
CA ARG A 81 -1.70 -14.79 3.90
C ARG A 81 -2.72 -15.86 3.43
N SER A 82 -3.77 -16.09 4.22
CA SER A 82 -4.85 -17.02 3.84
C SER A 82 -5.57 -16.52 2.57
N TYR A 83 -5.90 -15.24 2.52
CA TYR A 83 -6.49 -14.59 1.36
C TYR A 83 -5.63 -14.74 0.08
N LEU A 84 -4.33 -14.43 0.14
CA LEU A 84 -3.45 -14.56 -1.02
C LEU A 84 -3.29 -16.00 -1.49
N ARG A 85 -3.30 -16.99 -0.57
CA ARG A 85 -3.28 -18.42 -0.93
C ARG A 85 -4.59 -18.81 -1.61
N LEU A 86 -5.74 -18.35 -1.10
CA LEU A 86 -7.05 -18.61 -1.71
C LEU A 86 -7.11 -18.09 -3.14
N LEU A 87 -6.65 -16.86 -3.40
CA LEU A 87 -6.62 -16.30 -4.75
C LEU A 87 -5.82 -17.16 -5.74
N ARG A 88 -4.67 -17.68 -5.30
CA ARG A 88 -3.83 -18.55 -6.14
C ARG A 88 -4.53 -19.88 -6.45
N VAL A 89 -5.18 -20.50 -5.45
CA VAL A 89 -5.87 -21.78 -5.63
C VAL A 89 -7.08 -21.63 -6.55
N LEU A 90 -7.84 -20.55 -6.41
CA LEU A 90 -8.99 -20.26 -7.24
C LEU A 90 -8.63 -19.56 -8.57
N ASN A 91 -7.34 -19.26 -8.80
CA ASN A 91 -6.84 -18.52 -9.97
C ASN A 91 -7.63 -17.21 -10.22
N LEU A 92 -7.92 -16.46 -9.17
CA LEU A 92 -8.70 -15.23 -9.23
C LEU A 92 -7.82 -14.01 -9.42
N GLN A 93 -8.11 -13.21 -10.43
CA GLN A 93 -7.54 -11.89 -10.63
C GLN A 93 -8.44 -10.85 -9.94
N MET A 94 -7.85 -10.06 -9.05
CA MET A 94 -8.60 -9.07 -8.28
C MET A 94 -8.50 -7.68 -8.91
N PRO A 95 -9.62 -6.93 -8.97
CA PRO A 95 -9.58 -5.56 -9.47
C PRO A 95 -8.70 -4.67 -8.57
N LEU A 96 -8.08 -3.65 -9.18
CA LEU A 96 -7.37 -2.61 -8.43
C LEU A 96 -8.34 -1.89 -7.46
N ILE A 97 -7.84 -1.55 -6.28
CA ILE A 97 -8.60 -0.83 -5.28
C ILE A 97 -8.42 0.67 -5.50
N ASP A 98 -9.54 1.36 -5.73
CA ASP A 98 -9.56 2.81 -5.70
C ASP A 98 -9.74 3.30 -4.25
N PRO A 99 -8.80 4.11 -3.71
CA PRO A 99 -8.95 4.66 -2.37
C PRO A 99 -10.23 5.45 -2.15
N SER A 100 -10.77 6.10 -3.19
CA SER A 100 -12.00 6.91 -3.09
C SER A 100 -13.22 6.14 -2.54
N PHE A 101 -13.30 4.82 -2.76
CA PHE A 101 -14.40 4.02 -2.22
C PHE A 101 -14.49 4.00 -0.70
N TYR A 102 -13.39 4.23 -0.01
CA TYR A 102 -13.36 4.20 1.46
C TYR A 102 -13.62 5.55 2.11
N ILE A 103 -13.53 6.66 1.36
CA ILE A 103 -13.62 8.02 1.89
C ILE A 103 -14.96 8.27 2.58
N SER A 104 -16.08 7.96 1.91
CA SER A 104 -17.43 8.20 2.45
C SER A 104 -17.65 7.47 3.77
N ARG A 105 -17.17 6.23 3.88
CA ARG A 105 -17.25 5.45 5.11
C ARG A 105 -16.45 6.07 6.25
N PHE A 106 -15.22 6.49 5.99
CA PHE A 106 -14.37 7.10 7.01
C PHE A 106 -14.87 8.50 7.39
N ALA A 107 -15.40 9.26 6.43
CA ALA A 107 -16.00 10.55 6.71
C ALA A 107 -17.23 10.43 7.62
N ALA A 108 -18.09 9.43 7.40
CA ALA A 108 -19.22 9.15 8.27
C ALA A 108 -18.80 8.81 9.71
N LEU A 109 -17.69 8.06 9.87
CA LEU A 109 -17.14 7.72 11.19
C LEU A 109 -16.45 8.91 11.89
N LEU A 110 -16.09 9.94 11.15
CA LEU A 110 -15.48 11.17 11.70
C LEU A 110 -16.50 12.24 12.06
N GLU A 111 -17.78 12.02 11.78
CA GLU A 111 -18.90 12.87 12.20
C GLU A 111 -18.69 14.36 11.88
N PHE A 112 -18.66 14.72 10.60
CA PHE A 112 -18.56 16.12 10.16
C PHE A 112 -19.92 16.85 10.11
N GLY A 113 -21.01 16.23 10.57
CA GLY A 113 -22.35 16.81 10.51
C GLY A 113 -22.81 17.11 9.09
N ASP A 114 -23.45 18.24 8.87
CA ASP A 114 -24.03 18.64 7.57
C ASP A 114 -22.97 18.85 6.47
N GLU A 115 -21.74 19.18 6.84
CA GLU A 115 -20.64 19.42 5.92
C GLU A 115 -19.95 18.13 5.43
N THR A 116 -20.43 16.97 5.89
CA THR A 116 -19.82 15.65 5.53
C THR A 116 -19.65 15.48 4.02
N GLN A 117 -20.67 15.85 3.24
CA GLN A 117 -20.64 15.70 1.78
C GLN A 117 -19.59 16.60 1.13
N ARG A 118 -19.39 17.79 1.65
CA ARG A 118 -18.37 18.73 1.17
C ARG A 118 -16.96 18.21 1.44
N VAL A 119 -16.72 17.70 2.65
CA VAL A 119 -15.45 17.06 3.03
C VAL A 119 -15.18 15.83 2.15
N VAL A 120 -16.18 14.98 1.88
CA VAL A 120 -16.07 13.82 0.99
C VAL A 120 -15.69 14.24 -0.43
N THR A 121 -16.31 15.30 -0.97
CA THR A 121 -16.00 15.82 -2.30
C THR A 121 -14.56 16.32 -2.41
N ASP A 122 -14.13 17.13 -1.45
CA ASP A 122 -12.75 17.65 -1.40
C ASP A 122 -11.74 16.50 -1.20
N ALA A 123 -12.03 15.53 -0.34
CA ALA A 123 -11.19 14.35 -0.13
C ALA A 123 -11.07 13.50 -1.40
N THR A 124 -12.15 13.34 -2.15
CA THR A 124 -12.15 12.59 -3.42
C THR A 124 -11.32 13.31 -4.49
N ARG A 125 -11.40 14.64 -4.57
CA ARG A 125 -10.52 15.45 -5.43
C ARG A 125 -9.05 15.27 -5.04
N LEU A 126 -8.74 15.30 -3.76
CA LEU A 126 -7.39 15.04 -3.26
C LEU A 126 -6.89 13.65 -3.66
N VAL A 127 -7.73 12.60 -3.54
CA VAL A 127 -7.36 11.24 -3.99
C VAL A 127 -7.07 11.22 -5.48
N THR A 128 -7.87 11.89 -6.30
CA THR A 128 -7.62 11.98 -7.74
C THR A 128 -6.27 12.66 -8.00
N ARG A 129 -5.97 13.74 -7.28
CA ARG A 129 -4.68 14.41 -7.40
C ARG A 129 -3.51 13.55 -6.94
N PHE A 130 -3.67 12.80 -5.83
CA PHE A 130 -2.67 11.84 -5.37
C PHE A 130 -2.39 10.74 -6.40
N LYS A 131 -3.39 10.36 -7.21
CA LYS A 131 -3.19 9.42 -8.32
C LYS A 131 -2.35 10.04 -9.43
N THR A 132 -2.68 11.25 -9.86
CA THR A 132 -1.93 11.99 -10.89
C THR A 132 -0.47 12.21 -10.47
N ASP A 133 -0.23 12.51 -9.19
CA ASP A 133 1.11 12.69 -8.62
C ASP A 133 1.82 11.37 -8.26
N TRP A 134 1.34 10.23 -8.75
CA TRP A 134 1.91 8.89 -8.52
C TRP A 134 2.11 8.54 -7.04
N MET A 135 1.35 9.16 -6.15
CA MET A 135 1.46 8.95 -4.71
C MET A 135 0.67 7.74 -4.20
N VAL A 136 -0.13 7.11 -5.03
CA VAL A 136 -0.97 5.95 -4.67
C VAL A 136 -0.24 4.62 -4.86
N GLU A 137 0.66 4.55 -5.83
CA GLU A 137 1.33 3.33 -6.23
C GLU A 137 2.18 2.71 -5.11
N GLY A 138 2.01 1.39 -4.91
CA GLY A 138 2.72 0.63 -3.87
C GLY A 138 2.34 0.97 -2.44
N ARG A 139 1.24 1.71 -2.22
CA ARG A 139 0.79 2.16 -0.89
C ARG A 139 -0.57 1.58 -0.51
N ARG A 140 -0.79 1.46 0.80
CA ARG A 140 -2.08 0.99 1.31
C ARG A 140 -3.15 2.06 1.11
N PRO A 141 -4.33 1.71 0.55
CA PRO A 141 -5.42 2.66 0.32
C PRO A 141 -5.83 3.45 1.58
N ALA A 142 -5.87 2.78 2.74
CA ALA A 142 -6.19 3.41 4.01
C ALA A 142 -5.28 4.60 4.34
N GLY A 143 -3.96 4.49 4.08
CA GLY A 143 -3.01 5.57 4.32
C GLY A 143 -3.24 6.80 3.45
N ILE A 144 -3.66 6.58 2.20
CA ILE A 144 -4.03 7.65 1.26
C ILE A 144 -5.33 8.31 1.72
N CYS A 145 -6.37 7.51 2.01
CA CYS A 145 -7.66 8.02 2.50
C CYS A 145 -7.49 8.87 3.76
N GLY A 146 -6.70 8.39 4.73
CA GLY A 146 -6.44 9.14 5.97
C GLY A 146 -5.79 10.49 5.73
N ALA A 147 -4.79 10.56 4.84
CA ALA A 147 -4.13 11.81 4.49
C ALA A 147 -5.09 12.78 3.77
N CYS A 148 -5.83 12.28 2.78
CA CYS A 148 -6.80 13.10 2.04
C CYS A 148 -7.93 13.61 2.94
N LEU A 149 -8.45 12.78 3.85
CA LEU A 149 -9.49 13.18 4.80
C LEU A 149 -9.00 14.22 5.80
N LEU A 150 -7.77 14.09 6.31
CA LEU A 150 -7.21 15.09 7.21
C LEU A 150 -7.02 16.44 6.50
N LEU A 151 -6.54 16.43 5.26
CA LEU A 151 -6.40 17.65 4.44
C LEU A 151 -7.77 18.26 4.16
N ALA A 152 -8.73 17.46 3.68
CA ALA A 152 -10.09 17.92 3.37
C ALA A 152 -10.82 18.48 4.63
N ALA A 153 -10.65 17.86 5.78
CA ALA A 153 -11.18 18.36 7.04
C ALA A 153 -10.60 19.75 7.37
N ARG A 154 -9.30 19.94 7.23
CA ARG A 154 -8.63 21.24 7.44
C ARG A 154 -9.06 22.30 6.42
N MET A 155 -9.24 21.91 5.15
CA MET A 155 -9.76 22.81 4.10
C MET A 155 -11.16 23.32 4.40
N ASN A 156 -11.96 22.54 5.13
CA ASN A 156 -13.31 22.91 5.59
C ASN A 156 -13.35 23.36 7.06
N HIS A 157 -12.23 23.84 7.59
CA HIS A 157 -12.10 24.41 8.93
C HIS A 157 -12.36 23.46 10.10
N PHE A 158 -12.44 22.15 9.86
CA PHE A 158 -12.55 21.16 10.93
C PHE A 158 -11.19 20.87 11.57
N ARG A 159 -11.10 21.08 12.86
CA ARG A 159 -9.90 20.76 13.66
C ARG A 159 -9.91 19.29 14.09
N ARG A 160 -9.60 18.38 13.15
CA ARG A 160 -9.42 16.97 13.50
C ARG A 160 -7.96 16.69 13.80
N SER A 161 -7.72 15.91 14.85
CA SER A 161 -6.38 15.49 15.24
C SER A 161 -5.87 14.35 14.37
N VAL A 162 -4.56 14.22 14.28
CA VAL A 162 -3.94 13.06 13.59
C VAL A 162 -4.34 11.75 14.27
N THR A 163 -4.45 11.74 15.60
CA THR A 163 -4.82 10.57 16.41
C THR A 163 -6.23 10.08 16.10
N GLU A 164 -7.22 10.96 15.95
CA GLU A 164 -8.58 10.59 15.56
C GLU A 164 -8.62 9.92 14.19
N ILE A 165 -7.95 10.50 13.20
CA ILE A 165 -7.86 9.93 11.86
C ILE A 165 -7.19 8.55 11.89
N VAL A 166 -6.09 8.41 12.65
CA VAL A 166 -5.34 7.15 12.81
C VAL A 166 -6.23 6.05 13.38
N GLN A 167 -7.04 6.37 14.39
CA GLN A 167 -7.96 5.42 15.03
C GLN A 167 -9.07 4.97 14.07
N VAL A 168 -9.70 5.91 13.36
CA VAL A 168 -10.81 5.61 12.43
C VAL A 168 -10.32 4.82 11.21
N VAL A 169 -9.21 5.24 10.62
CA VAL A 169 -8.66 4.62 9.40
C VAL A 169 -7.81 3.38 9.70
N LYS A 170 -7.43 3.17 10.96
CA LYS A 170 -6.60 2.05 11.45
C LYS A 170 -5.24 1.95 10.77
N ILE A 171 -4.51 3.04 10.79
CA ILE A 171 -3.15 3.15 10.26
C ILE A 171 -2.17 3.62 11.34
N ALA A 172 -0.86 3.50 11.10
CA ALA A 172 0.14 4.06 11.99
C ALA A 172 0.30 5.57 11.78
N ASP A 173 0.48 6.33 12.86
CA ASP A 173 0.71 7.79 12.84
C ASP A 173 1.88 8.18 11.92
N VAL A 174 2.98 7.47 12.01
CA VAL A 174 4.16 7.67 11.14
C VAL A 174 3.80 7.56 9.65
N THR A 175 2.90 6.63 9.29
CA THR A 175 2.44 6.46 7.90
C THR A 175 1.66 7.69 7.45
N LEU A 176 0.76 8.19 8.28
CA LEU A 176 -0.05 9.36 7.95
C LEU A 176 0.82 10.61 7.77
N ARG A 177 1.71 10.89 8.74
CA ARG A 177 2.64 12.03 8.66
C ARG A 177 3.50 11.98 7.41
N LYS A 178 4.04 10.80 7.06
CA LYS A 178 4.83 10.60 5.85
C LYS A 178 4.05 10.91 4.57
N ARG A 179 2.76 10.53 4.50
CA ARG A 179 1.91 10.89 3.34
C ARG A 179 1.70 12.39 3.24
N LEU A 180 1.50 13.08 4.36
CA LEU A 180 1.34 14.53 4.38
C LEU A 180 2.63 15.26 3.95
N GLU A 181 3.80 14.79 4.40
CA GLU A 181 5.09 15.34 3.98
C GLU A 181 5.35 15.14 2.48
N GLU A 182 5.03 13.96 1.96
CA GLU A 182 5.15 13.68 0.53
C GLU A 182 4.24 14.60 -0.29
N PHE A 183 3.00 14.83 0.14
CA PHE A 183 2.09 15.76 -0.54
C PHE A 183 2.57 17.20 -0.47
N LYS A 184 3.08 17.64 0.69
CA LYS A 184 3.65 18.99 0.84
C LYS A 184 4.77 19.30 -0.16
N SER A 185 5.50 18.29 -0.61
CA SER A 185 6.58 18.43 -1.58
C SER A 185 6.12 18.46 -3.04
N THR A 186 4.84 18.22 -3.31
CA THR A 186 4.27 18.24 -4.67
C THR A 186 3.82 19.65 -5.07
N PRO A 187 3.76 19.98 -6.37
CA PRO A 187 3.20 21.25 -6.86
C PRO A 187 1.77 21.46 -6.35
N SER A 188 0.97 20.38 -6.30
CA SER A 188 -0.39 20.41 -5.79
C SER A 188 -0.49 20.81 -4.31
N GLY A 189 0.51 20.48 -3.51
CA GLY A 189 0.59 20.84 -2.08
C GLY A 189 0.96 22.31 -1.84
N GLN A 190 1.36 23.04 -2.86
CA GLN A 190 1.71 24.48 -2.79
C GLN A 190 0.53 25.39 -3.16
N LEU A 191 -0.55 24.82 -3.71
CA LEU A 191 -1.73 25.58 -4.11
C LEU A 191 -2.50 26.10 -2.89
N THR A 192 -3.15 27.27 -3.05
CA THR A 192 -4.16 27.75 -2.09
C THR A 192 -5.40 26.86 -2.15
N ILE A 193 -6.26 26.91 -1.12
CA ILE A 193 -7.50 26.12 -1.08
C ILE A 193 -8.44 26.52 -2.21
N GLU A 194 -8.51 27.80 -2.55
CA GLU A 194 -9.36 28.33 -3.60
C GLU A 194 -8.85 27.89 -4.98
N ASP A 195 -7.56 27.97 -5.21
CA ASP A 195 -6.94 27.51 -6.46
C ASP A 195 -7.11 26.01 -6.64
N PHE A 196 -6.94 25.21 -5.58
CA PHE A 196 -7.15 23.76 -5.64
C PHE A 196 -8.58 23.37 -6.02
N ARG A 197 -9.58 24.19 -5.67
CA ARG A 197 -10.98 23.96 -6.03
C ARG A 197 -11.34 24.44 -7.43
N SER A 198 -10.71 25.49 -7.94
CA SER A 198 -11.04 26.16 -9.19
C SER A 198 -10.13 25.81 -10.36
N VAL A 199 -8.83 25.63 -10.10
CA VAL A 199 -7.81 25.43 -11.14
C VAL A 199 -7.57 23.94 -11.39
N TRP A 200 -7.54 23.55 -12.67
CA TRP A 200 -7.06 22.24 -13.09
C TRP A 200 -5.55 22.30 -13.31
N LEU A 201 -4.79 21.67 -12.44
CA LEU A 201 -3.34 21.62 -12.57
C LEU A 201 -2.96 20.46 -13.50
N GLU A 202 -2.34 20.76 -14.64
CA GLU A 202 -1.87 19.79 -15.63
C GLU A 202 -0.53 19.16 -15.25
N GLU A 203 0.27 19.87 -14.46
CA GLU A 203 1.58 19.38 -14.03
C GLU A 203 1.47 18.13 -13.15
N GLU A 204 2.24 17.11 -13.51
CA GLU A 204 2.37 15.87 -12.74
C GLU A 204 3.67 15.89 -11.94
N SER A 205 3.60 15.38 -10.70
CA SER A 205 4.79 15.21 -9.88
C SER A 205 5.43 13.84 -10.10
N ASN A 206 6.76 13.78 -10.04
CA ASN A 206 7.47 12.51 -10.08
C ASN A 206 7.16 11.66 -8.84
N PRO A 207 7.14 10.31 -8.97
CA PRO A 207 6.91 9.43 -7.83
C PRO A 207 7.85 9.75 -6.66
N PRO A 208 7.37 9.79 -5.42
CA PRO A 208 8.20 10.12 -4.25
C PRO A 208 9.41 9.19 -4.05
N ALA A 209 9.34 7.96 -4.57
CA ALA A 209 10.46 7.03 -4.57
C ALA A 209 11.59 7.49 -5.51
N PHE A 210 11.23 8.02 -6.67
CA PHE A 210 12.18 8.58 -7.65
C PHE A 210 12.84 9.85 -7.11
N ALA A 211 12.07 10.76 -6.53
CA ALA A 211 12.59 11.98 -5.91
C ALA A 211 13.60 11.66 -4.79
N ARG A 212 13.30 10.65 -3.94
CA ARG A 212 14.22 10.18 -2.89
C ARG A 212 15.49 9.53 -3.43
N ALA A 213 15.40 8.80 -4.53
CA ALA A 213 16.58 8.17 -5.16
C ALA A 213 17.54 9.21 -5.76
N ARG A 214 17.01 10.34 -6.24
CA ARG A 214 17.78 11.45 -6.80
C ARG A 214 18.29 12.45 -5.75
N ALA A 215 17.69 12.50 -4.57
CA ALA A 215 18.16 13.34 -3.50
C ALA A 215 19.61 12.95 -3.13
N PRO A 216 20.54 13.91 -3.03
CA PRO A 216 21.92 13.61 -2.62
C PRO A 216 21.83 12.93 -1.24
N LYS A 217 22.37 11.71 -1.14
CA LYS A 217 22.48 11.01 0.14
C LYS A 217 23.27 11.92 1.06
N ALA A 218 22.63 12.51 2.05
CA ALA A 218 23.33 13.16 3.15
C ALA A 218 24.34 12.13 3.66
N LYS A 219 25.65 12.47 3.58
CA LYS A 219 26.74 11.63 4.12
C LYS A 219 26.35 11.34 5.56
N GLY A 220 26.02 10.08 5.85
CA GLY A 220 25.58 9.66 7.16
C GLY A 220 26.60 10.11 8.18
N GLY A 221 26.14 10.84 9.19
CA GLY A 221 26.94 11.20 10.32
C GLY A 221 27.56 9.93 10.89
N ALA A 222 28.86 9.94 11.00
CA ALA A 222 29.66 8.90 11.61
C ALA A 222 29.01 8.54 12.96
N ARG A 223 28.52 7.34 13.08
CA ARG A 223 28.11 6.76 14.35
C ARG A 223 29.40 6.65 15.16
N ALA A 224 29.63 7.60 16.05
CA ALA A 224 30.73 7.54 17.00
C ALA A 224 30.51 6.30 17.87
N HIS A 225 31.17 5.23 17.50
CA HIS A 225 31.37 4.07 18.34
C HIS A 225 32.48 4.41 19.31
N MET A 226 32.14 4.74 20.54
CA MET A 226 33.09 4.74 21.64
C MET A 226 33.56 3.29 21.80
N VAL A 227 34.75 3.00 21.31
CA VAL A 227 35.50 1.78 21.66
C VAL A 227 36.65 2.21 22.56
N ALA A 228 36.67 1.62 23.73
CA ALA A 228 37.74 1.73 24.71
C ALA A 228 39.08 1.29 24.11
N GLU A 229 40.13 1.98 24.52
CA GLU A 229 41.52 1.72 24.18
C GLU A 229 41.95 0.29 24.53
N GLY A 230 42.52 -0.38 23.57
CA GLY A 230 43.28 -1.61 23.75
C GLY A 230 44.07 -1.86 22.46
N GLY A 231 45.37 -1.50 22.48
CA GLY A 231 46.24 -1.55 21.30
C GLY A 231 46.45 -2.95 20.75
N ASP A 232 46.38 -3.09 19.45
CA ASP A 232 47.27 -3.99 18.70
C ASP A 232 47.39 -3.49 17.25
N THR A 233 48.63 -3.21 16.86
CA THR A 233 49.06 -2.77 15.54
C THR A 233 49.02 -3.96 14.57
N ARG A 234 47.99 -4.07 13.72
CA ARG A 234 48.04 -4.89 12.51
C ARG A 234 47.48 -4.10 11.34
N ASP A 235 48.26 -3.95 10.29
CA ASP A 235 47.91 -3.31 9.04
C ASP A 235 46.65 -3.93 8.43
N PRO A 236 45.74 -3.12 7.82
CA PRO A 236 44.55 -3.63 7.17
C PRO A 236 44.93 -4.41 5.89
N PRO A 237 44.24 -5.53 5.60
CA PRO A 237 44.47 -6.30 4.38
C PRO A 237 44.09 -5.49 3.14
N GLN A 238 45.02 -5.50 2.16
CA GLN A 238 44.80 -4.87 0.85
C GLN A 238 43.60 -5.51 0.12
N PRO A 239 42.77 -4.71 -0.59
CA PRO A 239 41.67 -5.24 -1.39
C PRO A 239 42.21 -6.09 -2.55
N PRO A 240 41.52 -7.17 -2.95
CA PRO A 240 41.92 -8.03 -4.04
C PRO A 240 41.99 -7.25 -5.37
N PRO A 241 42.93 -7.59 -6.26
CA PRO A 241 43.12 -6.90 -7.53
C PRO A 241 41.87 -7.07 -8.41
N GLN A 242 41.38 -5.96 -8.98
CA GLN A 242 40.27 -5.97 -9.91
C GLN A 242 40.65 -6.69 -11.21
N PRO A 243 39.76 -7.52 -11.80
CA PRO A 243 40.04 -8.16 -13.06
C PRO A 243 40.20 -7.12 -14.17
N GLN A 244 41.33 -7.14 -14.83
CA GLN A 244 41.63 -6.29 -15.99
C GLN A 244 40.76 -6.72 -17.20
N PRO A 245 40.27 -5.78 -18.00
CA PRO A 245 39.52 -6.11 -19.19
C PRO A 245 40.42 -6.87 -20.21
N PRO A 246 39.85 -7.82 -20.99
CA PRO A 246 40.63 -8.59 -21.93
C PRO A 246 41.24 -7.69 -23.00
N THR A 247 42.56 -7.75 -23.12
CA THR A 247 43.31 -7.13 -24.19
C THR A 247 43.44 -8.10 -25.34
N SER A 248 42.91 -7.76 -26.49
CA SER A 248 43.15 -8.53 -27.73
C SER A 248 44.36 -7.97 -28.45
N ILE A 249 45.30 -8.87 -28.79
CA ILE A 249 46.48 -8.55 -29.59
C ILE A 249 46.19 -8.93 -31.06
N ILE A 250 46.12 -7.93 -31.90
CA ILE A 250 46.03 -8.16 -33.37
C ILE A 250 47.18 -7.39 -33.99
N ASN A 251 48.01 -8.12 -34.75
CA ASN A 251 49.18 -7.57 -35.46
C ASN A 251 50.18 -6.75 -34.63
N GLY A 252 50.55 -7.25 -33.45
CA GLY A 252 51.62 -6.67 -32.66
C GLY A 252 51.34 -5.28 -32.04
N ARG A 253 50.07 -4.83 -32.02
CA ARG A 253 49.64 -3.60 -31.35
C ARG A 253 48.49 -3.87 -30.37
N THR A 254 48.61 -3.33 -29.18
CA THR A 254 47.62 -3.45 -28.07
C THR A 254 46.54 -2.37 -28.22
N TYR A 255 45.28 -2.76 -28.27
CA TYR A 255 44.14 -1.83 -28.25
C TYR A 255 43.26 -2.07 -27.03
N LYS A 256 42.89 -0.99 -26.31
CA LYS A 256 41.86 -1.01 -25.25
C LYS A 256 40.52 -0.90 -25.93
N ALA A 257 39.61 -1.82 -25.63
CA ALA A 257 38.23 -1.76 -26.09
C ALA A 257 37.47 -0.60 -25.39
N SER A 258 36.97 0.36 -26.20
CA SER A 258 36.07 1.40 -25.74
C SER A 258 34.66 0.84 -25.60
N ARG A 259 34.02 1.10 -24.46
CA ARG A 259 32.58 0.83 -24.26
C ARG A 259 31.77 1.87 -25.02
N THR A 260 30.95 1.47 -25.92
CA THR A 260 29.73 2.15 -26.37
C THR A 260 28.59 1.87 -25.42
#